data_3d031999a9e1b9bc58d52f9e826ffe94
#
_entry.id   3d031999a9e1b9bc58d52f9e826ffe94
#
_cell.length_a   1.000
_cell.length_b   1.000
_cell.length_c   1.000
_cell.angle_alpha   90.00
_cell.angle_beta   90.00
_cell.angle_gamma   90.00
#
_symmetry.space_group_name_H-M   'P 1'
#
loop_
_entity.id
_entity.type
_entity.pdbx_description
1 polymer ?
#
loop_
_entity_poly.entity_id
_entity_poly.type
_entity_poly.pdbx_seq_one_letter_code
_entity_poly.pdbx_strand_id
1 'polypeptide(L)'
;MRELLISVKAQGHINDLLLSEPKLVKKIFSLIADIQKHPFGGIGKPEALKHDFAGSWSRRITDEHRLVYDVTDEKIMIIRCKDHYDDK
;
A
#
# COMPACT_ATOMS: atom_id res chain seq x y z
N MET A 1 16.61 8.60 4.23
CA MET A 1 15.35 7.84 4.32
C MET A 1 14.25 8.62 3.61
N ARG A 2 13.42 7.93 2.86
CA ARG A 2 12.31 8.58 2.17
C ARG A 2 11.24 9.02 3.17
N GLU A 3 10.62 10.15 2.91
CA GLU A 3 9.49 10.63 3.70
C GLU A 3 8.26 9.77 3.41
N LEU A 4 7.52 9.40 4.46
CA LEU A 4 6.28 8.63 4.31
C LEU A 4 5.08 9.56 4.31
N LEU A 5 4.24 9.42 3.28
CA LEU A 5 2.99 10.15 3.16
C LEU A 5 1.85 9.14 3.04
N ILE A 6 0.72 9.44 3.67
CA ILE A 6 -0.48 8.62 3.59
C ILE A 6 -1.58 9.49 3.01
N SER A 7 -2.15 9.08 1.87
CA SER A 7 -3.20 9.86 1.23
C SER A 7 -4.46 9.90 2.10
N VAL A 8 -5.31 10.89 1.84
CA VAL A 8 -6.61 10.99 2.55
C VAL A 8 -7.44 9.73 2.31
N LYS A 9 -7.42 9.22 1.09
CA LYS A 9 -8.13 7.98 0.74
C LYS A 9 -7.61 6.80 1.55
N ALA A 10 -6.28 6.63 1.60
CA ALA A 10 -5.67 5.53 2.36
C ALA A 10 -5.98 5.65 3.85
N GLN A 11 -5.96 6.87 4.37
CA GLN A 11 -6.32 7.09 5.78
C GLN A 11 -7.76 6.66 6.06
N GLY A 12 -8.69 6.99 5.15
CA GLY A 12 -10.08 6.53 5.28
C GLY A 12 -10.18 5.02 5.27
N HIS A 13 -9.41 4.35 4.41
CA HIS A 13 -9.36 2.88 4.36
C HIS A 13 -8.87 2.31 5.69
N ILE A 14 -7.82 2.89 6.25
CA ILE A 14 -7.29 2.44 7.55
C ILE A 14 -8.35 2.61 8.64
N ASN A 15 -9.03 3.76 8.65
CA ASN A 15 -10.09 4.00 9.63
C ASN A 15 -11.22 2.98 9.51
N ASP A 16 -11.63 2.66 8.28
CA ASP A 16 -12.65 1.64 8.04
C ASP A 16 -12.21 0.27 8.57
N LEU A 17 -10.97 -0.11 8.27
CA LEU A 17 -10.44 -1.41 8.68
C LEU A 17 -10.22 -1.49 10.18
N LEU A 18 -9.91 -0.36 10.84
CA LEU A 18 -9.80 -0.34 12.31
C LEU A 18 -11.12 -0.78 12.95
N LEU A 19 -12.25 -0.44 12.34
CA LEU A 19 -13.57 -0.78 12.87
C LEU A 19 -13.99 -2.20 12.47
N SER A 20 -13.68 -2.64 11.26
CA SER A 20 -14.17 -3.91 10.73
C SER A 20 -13.18 -5.07 10.88
N GLU A 21 -11.90 -4.82 10.66
CA GLU A 21 -10.87 -5.86 10.68
C GLU A 21 -9.55 -5.32 11.21
N PRO A 22 -9.49 -5.00 12.52
CA PRO A 22 -8.33 -4.31 13.09
C PRO A 22 -7.00 -5.05 12.93
N LYS A 23 -7.01 -6.37 12.79
CA LYS A 23 -5.79 -7.14 12.56
C LYS A 23 -5.10 -6.76 11.25
N LEU A 24 -5.89 -6.33 10.26
CA LEU A 24 -5.33 -5.94 8.96
C LEU A 24 -4.55 -4.63 9.04
N VAL A 25 -4.93 -3.75 9.96
CA VAL A 25 -4.20 -2.48 10.14
C VAL A 25 -2.77 -2.76 10.60
N LYS A 26 -2.60 -3.72 11.48
CA LYS A 26 -1.26 -4.13 11.92
C LYS A 26 -0.44 -4.63 10.74
N LYS A 27 -1.04 -5.44 9.88
CA LYS A 27 -0.37 -5.95 8.68
C LYS A 27 -0.02 -4.81 7.71
N ILE A 28 -0.93 -3.85 7.54
CA ILE A 28 -0.68 -2.68 6.68
C ILE A 28 0.58 -1.94 7.15
N PHE A 29 0.70 -1.68 8.45
CA PHE A 29 1.87 -0.97 8.96
C PHE A 29 3.14 -1.81 8.86
N SER A 30 3.04 -3.13 8.96
CA SER A 30 4.19 -4.02 8.72
C SER A 30 4.66 -3.91 7.26
N LEU A 31 3.71 -3.86 6.32
CA LEU A 31 4.03 -3.68 4.91
C LEU A 31 4.67 -2.31 4.67
N ILE A 32 4.13 -1.27 5.27
CA ILE A 32 4.68 0.08 5.14
C ILE A 32 6.13 0.12 5.64
N ALA A 33 6.41 -0.49 6.78
CA ALA A 33 7.77 -0.56 7.30
C ALA A 33 8.72 -1.26 6.33
N ASP A 34 8.25 -2.34 5.70
CA ASP A 34 9.05 -3.07 4.73
C ASP A 34 9.27 -2.24 3.45
N ILE A 35 8.24 -1.53 3.00
CA ILE A 35 8.34 -0.64 1.83
C ILE A 35 9.40 0.44 2.06
N GLN A 36 9.48 0.98 3.27
CA GLN A 36 10.47 2.00 3.59
C GLN A 36 11.90 1.46 3.49
N LYS A 37 12.10 0.18 3.76
CA LYS A 37 13.41 -0.47 3.65
C LYS A 37 13.67 -0.99 2.25
N HIS A 38 12.67 -1.57 1.62
CA HIS A 38 12.78 -2.26 0.32
C HIS A 38 11.60 -1.90 -0.57
N PRO A 39 11.57 -0.69 -1.16
CA PRO A 39 10.38 -0.22 -1.88
C PRO A 39 9.98 -1.07 -3.09
N PHE A 40 10.93 -1.81 -3.67
CA PHE A 40 10.67 -2.59 -4.87
C PHE A 40 10.82 -4.10 -4.66
N GLY A 41 11.02 -4.54 -3.43
CA GLY A 41 11.16 -5.95 -3.09
C GLY A 41 10.60 -6.20 -1.70
N GLY A 42 10.77 -7.42 -1.19
CA GLY A 42 10.36 -7.74 0.18
C GLY A 42 9.03 -8.47 0.29
N ILE A 43 8.34 -8.29 1.40
CA ILE A 43 7.14 -9.06 1.74
C ILE A 43 5.89 -8.55 1.01
N GLY A 44 4.86 -9.40 0.92
CA GLY A 44 3.58 -9.01 0.36
C GLY A 44 3.52 -9.04 -1.16
N LYS A 45 4.43 -9.74 -1.80
CA LYS A 45 4.45 -9.89 -3.27
C LYS A 45 4.40 -8.54 -3.99
N PRO A 46 5.45 -7.70 -3.83
CA PRO A 46 5.46 -6.40 -4.50
C PRO A 46 5.38 -6.55 -6.02
N GLU A 47 4.54 -5.74 -6.64
CA GLU A 47 4.25 -5.83 -8.05
C GLU A 47 4.11 -4.43 -8.66
N ALA A 48 4.83 -4.20 -9.77
CA ALA A 48 4.67 -2.96 -10.53
C ALA A 48 3.34 -3.02 -11.29
N LEU A 49 2.56 -1.96 -11.21
CA LEU A 49 1.25 -1.91 -11.81
C LEU A 49 1.30 -1.38 -13.25
N LYS A 50 0.23 -1.60 -13.99
CA LYS A 50 0.14 -1.30 -15.42
C LYS A 50 -1.08 -0.41 -15.69
N HIS A 51 -1.21 0.00 -16.95
CA HIS A 51 -2.38 0.74 -17.45
C HIS A 51 -2.65 1.99 -16.61
N ASP A 52 -3.83 2.14 -16.04
CA ASP A 52 -4.21 3.33 -15.30
C ASP A 52 -3.37 3.55 -14.03
N PHE A 53 -2.74 2.49 -13.54
CA PHE A 53 -1.89 2.55 -12.34
C PHE A 53 -0.41 2.49 -12.67
N ALA A 54 -0.04 2.67 -13.94
CA ALA A 54 1.37 2.62 -14.36
C ALA A 54 2.20 3.61 -13.55
N GLY A 55 3.35 3.14 -13.02
CA GLY A 55 4.19 3.95 -12.14
C GLY A 55 3.98 3.67 -10.66
N SER A 56 2.87 3.05 -10.31
CA SER A 56 2.57 2.67 -8.93
C SER A 56 2.95 1.20 -8.69
N TRP A 57 3.00 0.83 -7.42
CA TRP A 57 3.30 -0.51 -6.97
C TRP A 57 2.22 -0.99 -6.02
N SER A 58 2.07 -2.30 -5.87
CA SER A 58 1.15 -2.86 -4.91
C SER A 58 1.81 -3.94 -4.06
N ARG A 59 1.24 -4.15 -2.88
CA ARG A 59 1.54 -5.28 -2.03
C ARG A 59 0.24 -5.90 -1.56
N ARG A 60 0.23 -7.22 -1.41
CA ARG A 60 -0.95 -7.94 -0.95
C ARG A 60 -1.12 -7.77 0.55
N ILE A 61 -2.31 -7.35 0.97
CA ILE A 61 -2.71 -7.37 2.38
C ILE A 61 -3.44 -8.68 2.65
N THR A 62 -4.48 -8.97 1.86
CA THR A 62 -5.23 -10.23 1.84
C THR A 62 -5.58 -10.52 0.39
N ASP A 63 -6.31 -11.59 0.13
CA ASP A 63 -6.83 -11.86 -1.22
C ASP A 63 -7.76 -10.75 -1.69
N GLU A 64 -8.46 -10.11 -0.75
CA GLU A 64 -9.43 -9.06 -1.05
C GLU A 64 -8.81 -7.66 -1.12
N HIS A 65 -7.80 -7.39 -0.30
CA HIS A 65 -7.26 -6.04 -0.16
C HIS A 65 -5.83 -5.94 -0.63
N ARG A 66 -5.51 -4.81 -1.28
CA ARG A 66 -4.15 -4.48 -1.74
C ARG A 66 -3.74 -3.11 -1.23
N LEU A 67 -2.45 -2.99 -0.93
CA LEU A 67 -1.84 -1.70 -0.60
C LEU A 67 -1.18 -1.18 -1.87
N VAL A 68 -1.60 -0.01 -2.34
CA VAL A 68 -1.04 0.63 -3.54
C VAL A 68 -0.22 1.84 -3.10
N TYR A 69 0.97 1.97 -3.65
CA TYR A 69 1.88 3.04 -3.25
C TYR A 69 2.73 3.52 -4.42
N ASP A 70 3.18 4.77 -4.32
CA ASP A 70 4.12 5.39 -5.25
C ASP A 70 5.44 5.62 -4.55
N VAL A 71 6.54 5.57 -5.32
CA VAL A 71 7.88 5.79 -4.80
C VAL A 71 8.59 6.81 -5.67
N THR A 72 9.16 7.82 -5.02
CA THR A 72 10.11 8.73 -5.66
C THR A 72 11.43 8.65 -4.89
N ASP A 73 12.45 9.38 -5.34
CA ASP A 73 13.72 9.41 -4.63
C ASP A 73 13.60 9.92 -3.20
N GLU A 74 12.60 10.77 -2.96
CA GLU A 74 12.45 11.45 -1.68
C GLU A 74 11.26 10.95 -0.85
N LYS A 75 10.27 10.33 -1.47
CA LYS A 75 8.99 10.04 -0.82
C LYS A 75 8.44 8.66 -1.15
N ILE A 76 7.65 8.14 -0.21
CA ILE A 76 6.76 7.01 -0.43
C ILE A 76 5.37 7.51 -0.10
N MET A 77 4.43 7.40 -1.05
CA MET A 77 3.04 7.80 -0.85
C MET A 77 2.16 6.56 -0.83
N ILE A 78 1.47 6.32 0.27
CA ILE A 78 0.47 5.26 0.35
C ILE A 78 -0.82 5.81 -0.25
N ILE A 79 -1.24 5.22 -1.37
CA ILE A 79 -2.37 5.71 -2.17
C ILE A 79 -3.68 5.13 -1.69
N ARG A 80 -3.71 3.82 -1.47
CA ARG A 80 -4.90 3.12 -1.00
C ARG A 80 -4.50 1.81 -0.34
N CYS A 81 -5.35 1.27 0.52
CA CYS A 81 -5.04 0.03 1.22
C CYS A 81 -6.28 -0.81 1.54
N LYS A 82 -7.32 -0.66 0.74
CA LYS A 82 -8.55 -1.44 0.88
C LYS A 82 -9.06 -1.79 -0.50
N ASP A 83 -9.74 -2.94 -0.61
CA ASP A 83 -10.30 -3.47 -1.83
C ASP A 83 -9.26 -3.84 -2.86
N HIS A 84 -9.70 -4.48 -3.90
CA HIS A 84 -8.89 -4.90 -5.02
C HIS A 84 -8.96 -3.81 -6.11
N TYR A 85 -7.85 -3.53 -6.74
CA TYR A 85 -7.81 -2.64 -7.89
C TYR A 85 -7.94 -3.49 -9.16
N ASP A 86 -8.36 -2.83 -10.25
CA ASP A 86 -8.43 -3.47 -11.57
C ASP A 86 -7.31 -2.88 -12.42
N ASP A 87 -6.27 -3.68 -12.66
CA ASP A 87 -5.07 -3.27 -13.40
C ASP A 87 -4.99 -4.04 -14.73
N LYS A 88 -6.03 -4.01 -15.50
CA LYS A 88 -6.09 -4.74 -16.78
C LYS A 88 -5.81 -3.86 -17.97
#